data_f812dbecec2e47ea1ddffcffcfcb12f7
#
_entry.id   f812dbecec2e47ea1ddffcffcfcb12f7
#
_cell.length_a   1.000
_cell.length_b   1.000
_cell.length_c   1.000
_cell.angle_alpha   90.00
_cell.angle_beta   90.00
_cell.angle_gamma   90.00
#
_symmetry.space_group_name_H-M   'P 1'
#
loop_
_entity.id
_entity.type
_entity.pdbx_description
1 polymer ?
#
loop_
_entity_poly.entity_id
_entity_poly.type
_entity_poly.pdbx_seq_one_letter_code
_entity_poly.pdbx_strand_id
1 'polypeptide(L)'
;MALIVLRFKTALLGFSGLVGKWRHWRPMLRTETLALVASLYFSIASNGLFWRSSLAGRSFDQMDTWVFAVGSFIVLTVIHFLLLCLLLNRWTAKPLLALLIVITAFAVYYMNTFTVFLDPSMLRNVLRTDAKEAGELFSIGMLPQLLLVA
;
A
#
# COMPACT_ATOMS: atom_id res chain seq x y z
N MET A 1 -8.75 32.54 -31.43
CA MET A 1 -8.92 31.07 -31.48
C MET A 1 -7.59 30.35 -31.75
N ALA A 2 -6.73 30.78 -32.66
CA ALA A 2 -5.43 30.14 -32.97
C ALA A 2 -4.45 30.10 -31.79
N LEU A 3 -4.38 31.13 -30.94
CA LEU A 3 -3.47 31.22 -29.80
C LEU A 3 -3.75 30.20 -28.68
N ILE A 4 -5.01 29.83 -28.48
CA ILE A 4 -5.43 28.84 -27.47
C ILE A 4 -5.01 27.43 -27.91
N VAL A 5 -5.16 27.14 -29.20
CA VAL A 5 -4.78 25.85 -29.79
C VAL A 5 -3.25 25.67 -29.74
N LEU A 6 -2.49 26.75 -29.93
CA LEU A 6 -1.02 26.70 -29.86
C LEU A 6 -0.54 26.43 -28.43
N ARG A 7 -1.13 27.06 -27.42
CA ARG A 7 -0.80 26.82 -26.01
C ARG A 7 -1.16 25.39 -25.55
N PHE A 8 -2.26 24.84 -26.06
CA PHE A 8 -2.64 23.46 -25.75
C PHE A 8 -1.65 22.45 -26.39
N LYS A 9 -1.19 22.71 -27.61
CA LYS A 9 -0.20 21.87 -28.28
C LYS A 9 1.18 21.89 -27.57
N THR A 10 1.64 23.06 -27.11
CA THR A 10 2.91 23.17 -26.36
C THR A 10 2.82 22.51 -24.98
N ALA A 11 1.67 22.57 -24.31
CA ALA A 11 1.45 21.87 -23.04
C ALA A 11 1.45 20.34 -23.23
N LEU A 12 0.81 19.83 -24.30
CA LEU A 12 0.83 18.41 -24.64
C LEU A 12 2.22 17.89 -25.02
N LEU A 13 3.01 18.70 -25.73
CA LEU A 13 4.40 18.34 -26.08
C LEU A 13 5.33 18.35 -24.86
N GLY A 14 5.10 19.25 -23.90
CA GLY A 14 5.79 19.25 -22.60
C GLY A 14 5.47 18.01 -21.77
N PHE A 15 4.20 17.58 -21.78
CA PHE A 15 3.76 16.38 -21.06
C PHE A 15 4.33 15.09 -21.68
N SER A 16 4.40 15.01 -23.01
CA SER A 16 5.02 13.85 -23.70
C SER A 16 6.53 13.74 -23.44
N GLY A 17 7.22 14.87 -23.26
CA GLY A 17 8.64 14.90 -22.90
C GLY A 17 8.89 14.41 -21.45
N LEU A 18 8.01 14.74 -20.51
CA LEU A 18 8.06 14.24 -19.14
C LEU A 18 7.79 12.73 -19.08
N VAL A 19 6.76 12.25 -19.76
CA VAL A 19 6.42 10.82 -19.80
C VAL A 19 7.54 10.01 -20.46
N GLY A 20 8.21 10.58 -21.50
CA GLY A 20 9.37 9.95 -22.17
C GLY A 20 10.58 9.79 -21.22
N LYS A 21 10.82 10.75 -20.33
CA LYS A 21 11.94 10.72 -19.39
C LYS A 21 11.74 9.66 -18.28
N TRP A 22 10.50 9.42 -17.87
CA TRP A 22 10.15 8.36 -16.89
C TRP A 22 10.26 6.96 -17.49
N ARG A 23 10.13 6.80 -18.79
CA ARG A 23 10.24 5.52 -19.49
C ARG A 23 11.67 4.96 -19.53
N HIS A 24 12.69 5.81 -19.42
CA HIS A 24 14.10 5.40 -19.38
C HIS A 24 14.57 4.95 -17.98
N TRP A 25 13.86 5.34 -16.91
CA TRP A 25 14.21 4.95 -15.56
C TRP A 25 13.42 3.68 -15.16
N ARG A 26 13.81 2.55 -15.76
CA ARG A 26 13.33 1.24 -15.31
C ARG A 26 14.47 0.58 -14.54
N PRO A 27 14.53 0.73 -13.19
CA PRO A 27 15.47 -0.06 -12.42
C PRO A 27 15.10 -1.53 -12.65
N MET A 28 16.03 -2.30 -13.21
CA MET A 28 15.91 -3.76 -13.30
C MET A 28 16.17 -4.35 -11.92
N LEU A 29 15.25 -4.09 -10.99
CA LEU A 29 15.30 -4.72 -9.68
C LEU A 29 14.98 -6.21 -9.87
N ARG A 30 15.80 -7.05 -9.26
CA ARG A 30 15.51 -8.48 -9.16
C ARG A 30 14.21 -8.66 -8.39
N THR A 31 13.46 -9.71 -8.71
CA THR A 31 12.16 -9.98 -8.07
C THR A 31 12.30 -10.10 -6.56
N GLU A 32 13.42 -10.68 -6.10
CA GLU A 32 13.72 -10.83 -4.66
C GLU A 32 13.95 -9.48 -3.97
N THR A 33 14.66 -8.55 -4.62
CA THR A 33 14.87 -7.20 -4.09
C THR A 33 13.55 -6.43 -4.01
N LEU A 34 12.71 -6.59 -5.03
CA LEU A 34 11.38 -5.99 -5.04
C LEU A 34 10.49 -6.58 -3.93
N ALA A 35 10.53 -7.90 -3.73
CA ALA A 35 9.83 -8.58 -2.66
C ALA A 35 10.32 -8.10 -1.27
N LEU A 36 11.64 -7.93 -1.08
CA LEU A 36 12.19 -7.44 0.17
C LEU A 36 11.74 -6.01 0.49
N VAL A 37 11.85 -5.10 -0.48
CA VAL A 37 11.41 -3.71 -0.30
C VAL A 37 9.91 -3.64 -0.02
N ALA A 38 9.11 -4.41 -0.75
CA ALA A 38 7.66 -4.46 -0.52
C ALA A 38 7.32 -5.08 0.85
N SER A 39 8.06 -6.10 1.32
CA SER A 39 7.81 -6.69 2.64
C SER A 39 8.13 -5.72 3.77
N LEU A 40 9.20 -4.93 3.66
CA LEU A 40 9.50 -3.85 4.61
C LEU A 40 8.39 -2.79 4.62
N TYR A 41 7.96 -2.37 3.44
CA TYR A 41 6.84 -1.43 3.31
C TYR A 41 5.57 -1.96 3.99
N PHE A 42 5.14 -3.19 3.66
CA PHE A 42 3.94 -3.77 4.27
C PHE A 42 4.07 -3.98 5.77
N SER A 43 5.24 -4.32 6.28
CA SER A 43 5.47 -4.49 7.72
C SER A 43 5.32 -3.19 8.51
N ILE A 44 5.64 -2.05 7.90
CA ILE A 44 5.55 -0.73 8.55
C ILE A 44 4.22 -0.06 8.24
N ALA A 45 3.95 0.21 6.95
CA ALA A 45 2.85 1.05 6.53
C ALA A 45 1.47 0.40 6.68
N SER A 46 1.40 -0.92 6.47
CA SER A 46 0.12 -1.63 6.47
C SER A 46 -0.30 -2.17 7.83
N ASN A 47 0.61 -2.21 8.79
CA ASN A 47 0.40 -2.79 10.10
C ASN A 47 0.30 -1.75 11.24
N GLY A 48 -0.13 -0.52 10.94
CA GLY A 48 -0.22 0.57 11.91
C GLY A 48 -1.10 0.23 13.11
N LEU A 49 -2.25 -0.41 12.89
CA LEU A 49 -3.15 -0.84 13.95
C LEU A 49 -2.53 -1.95 14.82
N PHE A 50 -1.85 -2.91 14.21
CA PHE A 50 -1.10 -3.95 14.90
C PHE A 50 -0.04 -3.32 15.82
N TRP A 51 0.76 -2.37 15.32
CA TRP A 51 1.79 -1.71 16.10
C TRP A 51 1.20 -0.94 17.29
N ARG A 52 0.12 -0.18 17.07
CA ARG A 52 -0.57 0.54 18.15
C ARG A 52 -1.08 -0.42 19.23
N SER A 53 -1.71 -1.52 18.84
CA SER A 53 -2.27 -2.49 19.79
C SER A 53 -1.19 -3.28 20.52
N SER A 54 -0.15 -3.72 19.82
CA SER A 54 0.90 -4.56 20.38
C SER A 54 1.85 -3.79 21.31
N LEU A 55 2.01 -2.48 21.08
CA LEU A 55 2.84 -1.61 21.90
C LEU A 55 2.02 -0.84 22.96
N ALA A 56 0.68 -0.96 22.95
CA ALA A 56 -0.17 -0.32 23.93
C ALA A 56 0.17 -0.80 25.35
N GLY A 57 0.36 0.15 26.27
CA GLY A 57 0.70 -0.14 27.67
C GLY A 57 2.14 -0.60 27.93
N ARG A 58 3.01 -0.66 26.91
CA ARG A 58 4.44 -0.94 27.06
C ARG A 58 5.24 0.34 27.23
N SER A 59 6.16 0.34 28.19
CA SER A 59 7.10 1.46 28.37
C SER A 59 8.31 1.29 27.46
N PHE A 60 8.65 2.34 26.72
CA PHE A 60 9.83 2.36 25.83
C PHE A 60 11.17 2.48 26.57
N ASP A 61 11.13 2.69 27.89
CA ASP A 61 12.33 2.67 28.75
C ASP A 61 12.81 1.26 29.05
N GLN A 62 11.98 0.24 28.80
CA GLN A 62 12.28 -1.15 29.06
C GLN A 62 12.89 -1.82 27.82
N MET A 63 14.00 -2.54 28.00
CA MET A 63 14.67 -3.27 26.93
C MET A 63 13.77 -4.34 26.31
N ASP A 64 12.92 -4.97 27.10
CA ASP A 64 11.97 -6.00 26.66
C ASP A 64 10.99 -5.47 25.61
N THR A 65 10.59 -4.21 25.71
CA THR A 65 9.73 -3.56 24.70
C THR A 65 10.43 -3.47 23.35
N TRP A 66 11.71 -3.12 23.35
CA TRP A 66 12.50 -3.04 22.12
C TRP A 66 12.77 -4.42 21.52
N VAL A 67 13.09 -5.40 22.35
CA VAL A 67 13.28 -6.80 21.90
C VAL A 67 12.00 -7.32 21.26
N PHE A 68 10.84 -7.06 21.88
CA PHE A 68 9.55 -7.43 21.33
C PHE A 68 9.27 -6.70 20.00
N ALA A 69 9.47 -5.38 19.95
CA ALA A 69 9.19 -4.60 18.75
C ALA A 69 10.07 -5.03 17.56
N VAL A 70 11.37 -5.18 17.78
CA VAL A 70 12.31 -5.62 16.75
C VAL A 70 12.03 -7.06 16.32
N GLY A 71 11.79 -7.96 17.28
CA GLY A 71 11.44 -9.34 17.01
C GLY A 71 10.15 -9.46 16.17
N SER A 72 9.11 -8.74 16.57
CA SER A 72 7.84 -8.69 15.82
C SER A 72 8.02 -8.11 14.42
N PHE A 73 8.83 -7.05 14.26
CA PHE A 73 9.14 -6.47 12.96
C PHE A 73 9.85 -7.47 12.05
N ILE A 74 10.85 -8.19 12.56
CA ILE A 74 11.57 -9.21 11.79
C ILE A 74 10.61 -10.32 11.36
N VAL A 75 9.81 -10.85 12.30
CA VAL A 75 8.84 -11.92 12.00
C VAL A 75 7.85 -11.48 10.93
N LEU A 76 7.25 -10.30 11.07
CA LEU A 76 6.33 -9.76 10.07
C LEU A 76 7.00 -9.60 8.71
N THR A 77 8.20 -9.03 8.68
CA THR A 77 8.95 -8.84 7.44
C THR A 77 9.26 -10.16 6.76
N VAL A 78 9.68 -11.17 7.51
CA VAL A 78 9.98 -12.51 6.98
C VAL A 78 8.72 -13.17 6.43
N ILE A 79 7.59 -13.08 7.14
CA ILE A 79 6.31 -13.63 6.67
C ILE A 79 5.90 -12.97 5.36
N HIS A 80 5.91 -11.63 5.29
CA HIS A 80 5.58 -10.91 4.07
C HIS A 80 6.55 -11.25 2.93
N PHE A 81 7.84 -11.34 3.22
CA PHE A 81 8.85 -11.68 2.23
C PHE A 81 8.62 -13.08 1.64
N LEU A 82 8.37 -14.08 2.48
CA LEU A 82 8.10 -15.45 2.03
C LEU A 82 6.82 -15.52 1.18
N LEU A 83 5.74 -14.86 1.62
CA LEU A 83 4.50 -14.79 0.87
C LEU A 83 4.70 -14.09 -0.48
N LEU A 84 5.41 -12.98 -0.51
CA LEU A 84 5.70 -12.27 -1.75
C LEU A 84 6.61 -13.09 -2.67
N CYS A 85 7.63 -13.77 -2.16
CA CYS A 85 8.48 -14.66 -2.96
C CYS A 85 7.67 -15.81 -3.57
N LEU A 86 6.65 -16.32 -2.87
CA LEU A 86 5.77 -17.36 -3.38
C LEU A 86 4.83 -16.84 -4.49
N LEU A 87 4.33 -15.61 -4.34
CA LEU A 87 3.35 -15.01 -5.24
C LEU A 87 3.97 -14.28 -6.43
N LEU A 88 5.15 -13.67 -6.25
CA LEU A 88 5.77 -12.83 -7.26
C LEU A 88 6.57 -13.68 -8.26
N ASN A 89 6.18 -13.58 -9.52
CA ASN A 89 6.97 -14.07 -10.64
C ASN A 89 7.50 -12.86 -11.43
N ARG A 90 8.61 -13.02 -12.17
CA ARG A 90 9.25 -11.94 -12.99
C ARG A 90 8.26 -11.22 -13.91
N TRP A 91 7.20 -11.88 -14.33
CA TRP A 91 6.17 -11.33 -15.21
C TRP A 91 5.03 -10.64 -14.48
N THR A 92 4.67 -11.13 -13.31
CA THR A 92 3.50 -10.68 -12.52
C THR A 92 3.88 -9.74 -11.38
N ALA A 93 5.17 -9.61 -11.05
CA ALA A 93 5.61 -8.86 -9.88
C ALA A 93 5.07 -7.42 -9.84
N LYS A 94 5.20 -6.67 -10.92
CA LYS A 94 4.76 -5.27 -10.97
C LYS A 94 3.24 -5.10 -10.86
N PRO A 95 2.41 -5.77 -11.71
CA PRO A 95 0.97 -5.61 -11.61
C PRO A 95 0.40 -6.18 -10.30
N LEU A 96 0.97 -7.28 -9.81
CA LEU A 96 0.53 -7.87 -8.54
C LEU A 96 0.87 -7.00 -7.35
N LEU A 97 2.07 -6.41 -7.28
CA LEU A 97 2.42 -5.47 -6.22
C LEU A 97 1.57 -4.20 -6.27
N ALA A 98 1.32 -3.65 -7.45
CA ALA A 98 0.42 -2.51 -7.59
C ALA A 98 -0.99 -2.84 -7.07
N LEU A 99 -1.52 -4.01 -7.43
CA LEU A 99 -2.81 -4.48 -6.91
C LEU A 99 -2.79 -4.66 -5.39
N LEU A 100 -1.75 -5.29 -4.83
CA LEU A 100 -1.60 -5.48 -3.39
C LEU A 100 -1.51 -4.15 -2.64
N ILE A 101 -0.76 -3.17 -3.16
CA ILE A 101 -0.66 -1.84 -2.57
C ILE A 101 -2.04 -1.18 -2.52
N VAL A 102 -2.79 -1.22 -3.62
CA VAL A 102 -4.14 -0.63 -3.67
C VAL A 102 -5.07 -1.33 -2.67
N ILE A 103 -5.14 -2.66 -2.69
CA ILE A 103 -5.99 -3.43 -1.76
C ILE A 103 -5.61 -3.12 -0.32
N THR A 104 -4.32 -3.10 -0.01
CA THR A 104 -3.82 -2.81 1.33
C THR A 104 -4.12 -1.38 1.76
N ALA A 105 -4.03 -0.41 0.85
CA ALA A 105 -4.39 0.97 1.14
C ALA A 105 -5.87 1.11 1.53
N PHE A 106 -6.76 0.44 0.80
CA PHE A 106 -8.17 0.37 1.18
C PHE A 106 -8.37 -0.30 2.54
N ALA A 107 -7.75 -1.46 2.77
CA ALA A 107 -7.85 -2.18 4.03
C ALA A 107 -7.39 -1.32 5.22
N VAL A 108 -6.23 -0.68 5.11
CA VAL A 108 -5.69 0.22 6.14
C VAL A 108 -6.59 1.42 6.39
N TYR A 109 -7.15 2.01 5.33
CA TYR A 109 -8.13 3.10 5.48
C TYR A 109 -9.34 2.66 6.31
N TYR A 110 -9.98 1.54 5.95
CA TYR A 110 -11.14 1.05 6.67
C TYR A 110 -10.81 0.65 8.11
N MET A 111 -9.72 -0.05 8.32
CA MET A 111 -9.26 -0.42 9.66
C MET A 111 -9.04 0.80 10.56
N ASN A 112 -8.42 1.87 10.03
CA ASN A 112 -8.17 3.09 10.79
C ASN A 112 -9.44 3.93 11.01
N THR A 113 -10.32 4.00 10.01
CA THR A 113 -11.55 4.81 10.08
C THR A 113 -12.57 4.20 11.03
N PHE A 114 -12.72 2.89 10.98
CA PHE A 114 -13.71 2.17 11.80
C PHE A 114 -13.11 1.52 13.04
N THR A 115 -11.80 1.62 13.25
CA THR A 115 -11.06 1.02 14.38
C THR A 115 -11.34 -0.49 14.50
N VAL A 116 -11.50 -1.17 13.37
CA VAL A 116 -11.87 -2.59 13.29
C VAL A 116 -10.72 -3.40 12.72
N PHE A 117 -10.42 -4.54 13.32
CA PHE A 117 -9.48 -5.49 12.72
C PHE A 117 -10.17 -6.26 11.58
N LEU A 118 -9.40 -6.59 10.54
CA LEU A 118 -9.86 -7.45 9.45
C LEU A 118 -10.00 -8.89 10.00
N ASP A 119 -11.17 -9.19 10.54
CA ASP A 119 -11.53 -10.52 10.99
C ASP A 119 -12.40 -11.27 9.96
N PRO A 120 -12.62 -12.58 10.13
CA PRO A 120 -13.45 -13.36 9.20
C PRO A 120 -14.90 -12.88 9.11
N SER A 121 -15.44 -12.25 10.17
CA SER A 121 -16.81 -11.71 10.17
C SER A 121 -16.90 -10.46 9.31
N MET A 122 -15.91 -9.58 9.41
CA MET A 122 -15.82 -8.38 8.59
C MET A 122 -15.62 -8.73 7.11
N LEU A 123 -14.76 -9.69 6.81
CA LEU A 123 -14.55 -10.16 5.44
C LEU A 123 -15.85 -10.72 4.84
N ARG A 124 -16.60 -11.48 5.62
CA ARG A 124 -17.93 -11.98 5.20
C ARG A 124 -18.91 -10.85 4.95
N ASN A 125 -18.92 -9.81 5.78
CA ASN A 125 -19.78 -8.65 5.60
C ASN A 125 -19.41 -7.90 4.32
N VAL A 126 -18.12 -7.63 4.09
CA VAL A 126 -17.64 -6.98 2.86
C VAL A 126 -18.05 -7.78 1.61
N LEU A 127 -17.94 -9.10 1.65
CA LEU A 127 -18.34 -9.96 0.52
C LEU A 127 -19.86 -10.04 0.30
N ARG A 128 -20.67 -9.68 1.30
CA ARG A 128 -22.13 -9.66 1.24
C ARG A 128 -22.70 -8.25 0.99
N THR A 129 -21.88 -7.22 1.09
CA THR A 129 -22.26 -5.83 0.87
C THR A 129 -22.71 -5.64 -0.57
N ASP A 130 -23.91 -5.11 -0.77
CA ASP A 130 -24.46 -4.80 -2.09
C ASP A 130 -23.69 -3.64 -2.73
N ALA A 131 -23.66 -3.59 -4.06
CA ALA A 131 -22.96 -2.56 -4.83
C ALA A 131 -23.39 -1.13 -4.47
N LYS A 132 -24.64 -0.94 -4.03
CA LYS A 132 -25.16 0.34 -3.58
C LYS A 132 -24.54 0.77 -2.24
N GLU A 133 -24.49 -0.12 -1.27
CA GLU A 133 -23.85 0.11 0.04
C GLU A 133 -22.35 0.29 -0.11
N ALA A 134 -21.71 -0.49 -1.01
CA ALA A 134 -20.30 -0.32 -1.32
C ALA A 134 -20.01 1.08 -1.90
N GLY A 135 -20.90 1.62 -2.73
CA GLY A 135 -20.78 2.98 -3.29
C GLY A 135 -20.84 4.08 -2.23
N GLU A 136 -21.64 3.91 -1.18
CA GLU A 136 -21.75 4.87 -0.05
C GLU A 136 -20.49 4.86 0.84
N LEU A 137 -19.79 3.73 0.89
CA LEU A 137 -18.52 3.61 1.61
C LEU A 137 -17.34 4.26 0.86
N PHE A 138 -17.49 4.50 -0.45
CA PHE A 138 -16.53 5.24 -1.27
C PHE A 138 -16.65 6.75 -1.02
N SER A 139 -16.03 7.25 0.03
CA SER A 139 -16.02 8.69 0.32
C SER A 139 -14.79 9.36 -0.29
N ILE A 140 -14.94 10.64 -0.66
CA ILE A 140 -13.84 11.50 -1.15
C ILE A 140 -12.68 11.58 -0.13
N GLY A 141 -12.97 11.36 1.17
CA GLY A 141 -11.96 11.29 2.25
C GLY A 141 -10.94 10.16 2.11
N MET A 142 -11.18 9.17 1.25
CA MET A 142 -10.22 8.10 0.95
C MET A 142 -9.06 8.55 0.08
N LEU A 143 -9.26 9.54 -0.80
CA LEU A 143 -8.29 9.95 -1.81
C LEU A 143 -6.95 10.42 -1.21
N PRO A 144 -6.89 11.25 -0.14
CA PRO A 144 -5.62 11.69 0.44
C PRO A 144 -4.81 10.52 1.02
N GLN A 145 -5.49 9.54 1.61
CA GLN A 145 -4.83 8.41 2.25
C GLN A 145 -4.36 7.37 1.23
N LEU A 146 -5.11 7.18 0.14
CA LEU A 146 -4.67 6.38 -1.00
C LEU A 146 -3.41 6.96 -1.64
N LEU A 147 -3.33 8.29 -1.77
CA LEU A 147 -2.14 9.00 -2.30
C LEU A 147 -0.94 8.93 -1.36
N LEU A 148 -1.15 8.80 -0.04
CA LEU A 148 -0.10 8.75 0.96
C LEU A 148 0.50 7.33 1.08
N VAL A 149 -0.26 6.31 0.71
CA VAL A 149 0.11 4.89 0.80
C VAL A 149 0.56 4.33 -0.57
N ALA A 150 0.18 4.98 -1.68
CA ALA A 150 0.60 4.63 -3.04
C ALA A 150 1.91 5.29 -3.43
#